data_83e7aa92eb80397274ace524b44884de
#
_entry.id   83e7aa92eb80397274ace524b44884de
#
_cell.length_a   1.000
_cell.length_b   1.000
_cell.length_c   1.000
_cell.angle_alpha   90.00
_cell.angle_beta   90.00
_cell.angle_gamma   90.00
#
_symmetry.space_group_name_H-M   'P 1'
#
loop_
_entity.id
_entity.type
_entity.pdbx_description
1 polymer ?
#
loop_
_entity_poly.entity_id
_entity_poly.type
_entity_poly.pdbx_seq_one_letter_code
_entity_poly.pdbx_strand_id
1 'polypeptide(L)'
;MNEKREKIKELEVMVADVIQEAPDTVTLILFTGNDKLNYEPGHFLTISPHQFPALERWVSYLEDLKGKNEPPRAYSLTSSPDEKYLAITVKEERYISGVTPFPPLLSPILARRTARGQRMVITGFTGPFTFNEEVRRESENVLHICAGSGIVPTYSIIKYDLRYFSKHKHTLIYSNKNFEDIIFYSQLRKLEEEFPERFKVIHTLTREDGNFSFNGKMKRGRVSQELISEVAPDFKSTAVFVCGPDHTVHQRKTAKEKGEELKPSFMGSVVTYLEELGVPKNKIKRESYG
;
A
#
# COMPACT_ATOMS: atom_id res chain seq x y z
N MET A 1 -5.14 11.28 -28.99
CA MET A 1 -5.83 12.43 -28.37
C MET A 1 -5.69 12.26 -26.86
N ASN A 2 -4.98 13.15 -26.17
CA ASN A 2 -4.88 13.12 -24.71
C ASN A 2 -6.22 13.63 -24.16
N GLU A 3 -7.09 12.74 -23.76
CA GLU A 3 -8.22 13.10 -22.90
C GLU A 3 -7.63 13.65 -21.59
N LYS A 4 -7.83 14.96 -21.37
CA LYS A 4 -7.57 15.56 -20.06
C LYS A 4 -8.40 14.78 -19.04
N ARG A 5 -7.72 13.97 -18.19
CA ARG A 5 -8.35 13.33 -17.05
C ARG A 5 -9.00 14.42 -16.21
N GLU A 6 -10.31 14.46 -16.16
CA GLU A 6 -11.04 15.35 -15.26
C GLU A 6 -10.63 14.96 -13.82
N LYS A 7 -10.08 15.94 -13.10
CA LYS A 7 -9.84 15.76 -11.66
C LYS A 7 -11.20 15.54 -11.01
N ILE A 8 -11.37 14.41 -10.34
CA ILE A 8 -12.58 14.14 -9.57
C ILE A 8 -12.71 15.24 -8.54
N LYS A 9 -13.84 15.94 -8.61
CA LYS A 9 -14.26 16.93 -7.62
C LYS A 9 -14.43 16.25 -6.26
N GLU A 10 -14.48 17.04 -5.21
CA GLU A 10 -14.81 16.58 -3.87
C GLU A 10 -16.04 15.68 -3.86
N LEU A 11 -15.92 14.53 -3.23
CA LEU A 11 -16.97 13.55 -3.06
C LEU A 11 -17.22 13.34 -1.56
N GLU A 12 -18.45 13.60 -1.11
CA GLU A 12 -18.86 13.23 0.25
C GLU A 12 -19.11 11.73 0.31
N VAL A 13 -18.49 11.07 1.28
CA VAL A 13 -18.68 9.65 1.54
C VAL A 13 -19.09 9.42 3.00
N MET A 14 -19.81 8.31 3.23
CA MET A 14 -20.18 7.87 4.57
C MET A 14 -19.47 6.55 4.89
N VAL A 15 -18.90 6.44 6.08
CA VAL A 15 -18.33 5.19 6.58
C VAL A 15 -19.46 4.18 6.80
N ALA A 16 -19.55 3.19 5.93
CA ALA A 16 -20.55 2.14 6.01
C ALA A 16 -20.13 1.05 7.01
N ASP A 17 -18.82 0.76 7.09
CA ASP A 17 -18.29 -0.20 8.05
C ASP A 17 -16.82 0.08 8.37
N VAL A 18 -16.34 -0.48 9.49
CA VAL A 18 -14.94 -0.44 9.95
C VAL A 18 -14.52 -1.87 10.30
N ILE A 19 -13.57 -2.40 9.53
CA ILE A 19 -13.10 -3.78 9.69
C ILE A 19 -11.68 -3.77 10.28
N GLN A 20 -11.48 -4.45 11.40
CA GLN A 20 -10.15 -4.63 11.98
C GLN A 20 -9.38 -5.68 11.17
N GLU A 21 -8.25 -5.29 10.58
CA GLU A 21 -7.39 -6.18 9.76
C GLU A 21 -6.18 -6.70 10.55
N ALA A 22 -5.58 -5.83 11.36
CA ALA A 22 -4.43 -6.12 12.21
C ALA A 22 -4.49 -5.23 13.47
N PRO A 23 -3.70 -5.41 14.51
CA PRO A 23 -3.81 -4.67 15.78
C PRO A 23 -3.80 -3.13 15.64
N ASP A 24 -3.14 -2.61 14.61
CA ASP A 24 -3.00 -1.18 14.32
C ASP A 24 -3.55 -0.78 12.94
N THR A 25 -4.37 -1.63 12.31
CA THR A 25 -4.81 -1.43 10.93
C THR A 25 -6.29 -1.74 10.75
N VAL A 26 -7.02 -0.83 10.13
CA VAL A 26 -8.44 -0.97 9.82
C VAL A 26 -8.70 -0.76 8.34
N THR A 27 -9.73 -1.43 7.81
CA THR A 27 -10.34 -1.11 6.52
C THR A 27 -11.62 -0.32 6.75
N LEU A 28 -11.70 0.86 6.15
CA LEU A 28 -12.89 1.69 6.12
C LEU A 28 -13.66 1.40 4.83
N ILE A 29 -14.87 0.92 4.96
CA ILE A 29 -15.81 0.75 3.85
C ILE A 29 -16.58 2.05 3.69
N LEU A 30 -16.49 2.66 2.51
CA LEU A 30 -17.04 3.98 2.23
C LEU A 30 -18.21 3.88 1.24
N PHE A 31 -19.37 4.32 1.66
CA PHE A 31 -20.53 4.46 0.81
C PHE A 31 -20.50 5.81 0.08
N THR A 32 -20.64 5.76 -1.24
CA THR A 32 -20.51 6.93 -2.16
C THR A 32 -21.82 7.29 -2.83
N GLY A 33 -22.96 6.83 -2.29
CA GLY A 33 -24.24 6.93 -3.00
C GLY A 33 -24.37 5.83 -4.06
N ASN A 34 -25.03 6.19 -5.17
CA ASN A 34 -25.19 5.27 -6.31
C ASN A 34 -24.25 5.60 -7.48
N ASP A 35 -23.27 6.48 -7.27
CA ASP A 35 -22.37 6.91 -8.32
C ASP A 35 -21.40 5.78 -8.69
N LYS A 36 -21.32 5.51 -9.99
CA LYS A 36 -20.31 4.61 -10.53
C LYS A 36 -19.00 5.38 -10.66
N LEU A 37 -18.05 5.03 -9.82
CA LEU A 37 -16.74 5.67 -9.80
C LEU A 37 -15.79 5.03 -10.82
N ASN A 38 -15.09 5.86 -11.57
CA ASN A 38 -14.12 5.42 -12.54
C ASN A 38 -12.71 5.56 -11.99
N TYR A 39 -12.11 4.44 -11.61
CA TYR A 39 -10.71 4.38 -11.16
C TYR A 39 -10.07 3.06 -11.59
N GLU A 40 -8.74 2.99 -11.49
CA GLU A 40 -8.01 1.76 -11.74
C GLU A 40 -7.52 1.14 -10.42
N PRO A 41 -7.42 -0.20 -10.33
CA PRO A 41 -6.79 -0.86 -9.18
C PRO A 41 -5.37 -0.33 -8.96
N GLY A 42 -5.05 0.02 -7.71
CA GLY A 42 -3.79 0.66 -7.35
C GLY A 42 -3.83 2.19 -7.29
N HIS A 43 -4.93 2.83 -7.71
CA HIS A 43 -5.15 4.26 -7.45
C HIS A 43 -5.30 4.56 -5.96
N PHE A 44 -5.06 5.82 -5.59
CA PHE A 44 -5.33 6.37 -4.26
C PHE A 44 -6.36 7.50 -4.32
N LEU A 45 -6.98 7.76 -3.20
CA LEU A 45 -7.75 8.97 -2.90
C LEU A 45 -6.98 9.85 -1.92
N THR A 46 -7.43 11.10 -1.74
CA THR A 46 -6.86 12.00 -0.75
C THR A 46 -7.92 12.49 0.24
N ILE A 47 -7.48 12.70 1.48
CA ILE A 47 -8.31 13.18 2.59
C ILE A 47 -7.62 14.40 3.21
N SER A 48 -8.33 15.54 3.29
CA SER A 48 -7.81 16.74 3.93
C SER A 48 -7.89 16.63 5.45
N PRO A 49 -6.83 16.96 6.21
CA PRO A 49 -6.87 17.00 7.66
C PRO A 49 -7.79 18.11 8.20
N HIS A 50 -8.02 19.19 7.43
CA HIS A 50 -8.80 20.35 7.84
C HIS A 50 -10.28 20.04 8.09
N GLN A 51 -10.82 18.97 7.54
CA GLN A 51 -12.21 18.58 7.77
C GLN A 51 -12.47 17.94 9.14
N PHE A 52 -11.43 17.67 9.93
CA PHE A 52 -11.54 17.02 11.24
C PHE A 52 -11.36 18.05 12.37
N PRO A 53 -12.45 18.45 13.08
CA PRO A 53 -12.36 19.43 14.17
C PRO A 53 -11.36 19.03 15.27
N ALA A 54 -11.20 17.74 15.50
CA ALA A 54 -10.23 17.21 16.46
C ALA A 54 -8.75 17.55 16.12
N LEU A 55 -8.47 17.90 14.88
CA LEU A 55 -7.13 18.24 14.39
C LEU A 55 -6.89 19.75 14.23
N GLU A 56 -7.92 20.59 14.38
CA GLU A 56 -7.85 22.02 14.08
C GLU A 56 -6.63 22.72 14.71
N ARG A 57 -6.45 22.59 16.02
CA ARG A 57 -5.31 23.21 16.73
C ARG A 57 -3.97 22.67 16.30
N TRP A 58 -3.91 21.37 16.02
CA TRP A 58 -2.66 20.73 15.61
C TRP A 58 -2.31 21.08 14.16
N VAL A 59 -3.28 21.16 13.28
CA VAL A 59 -3.12 21.63 11.90
C VAL A 59 -2.62 23.08 11.89
N SER A 60 -3.30 24.00 12.60
CA SER A 60 -2.88 25.41 12.70
C SER A 60 -1.45 25.53 13.22
N TYR A 61 -1.09 24.82 14.29
CA TYR A 61 0.28 24.82 14.81
C TYR A 61 1.32 24.38 13.78
N LEU A 62 1.03 23.31 13.02
CA LEU A 62 1.95 22.81 12.01
C LEU A 62 2.07 23.77 10.81
N GLU A 63 0.99 24.42 10.42
CA GLU A 63 0.96 25.39 9.33
C GLU A 63 1.78 26.65 9.70
N ASP A 64 1.59 27.16 10.91
CA ASP A 64 2.39 28.28 11.42
C ASP A 64 3.87 27.93 11.46
N LEU A 65 4.21 26.74 11.97
CA LEU A 65 5.59 26.28 12.09
C LEU A 65 6.26 26.06 10.73
N LYS A 66 5.52 25.57 9.72
CA LYS A 66 6.04 25.24 8.39
C LYS A 66 5.89 26.38 7.38
N GLY A 67 5.11 27.41 7.70
CA GLY A 67 4.78 28.52 6.80
C GLY A 67 4.01 28.10 5.54
N LYS A 68 3.25 27.01 5.61
CA LYS A 68 2.43 26.48 4.50
C LYS A 68 1.31 25.58 4.99
N ASN A 69 0.24 25.52 4.21
CA ASN A 69 -0.91 24.65 4.50
C ASN A 69 -0.53 23.18 4.56
N GLU A 70 -1.14 22.44 5.47
CA GLU A 70 -1.02 20.98 5.55
C GLU A 70 -1.74 20.33 4.36
N PRO A 71 -1.01 19.60 3.51
CA PRO A 71 -1.61 19.02 2.33
C PRO A 71 -2.52 17.83 2.71
N PRO A 72 -3.51 17.50 1.86
CA PRO A 72 -4.25 16.25 1.97
C PRO A 72 -3.32 15.03 2.01
N ARG A 73 -3.76 13.98 2.67
CA ARG A 73 -3.02 12.71 2.76
C ARG A 73 -3.60 11.69 1.80
N ALA A 74 -2.72 10.99 1.10
CA ALA A 74 -3.08 9.95 0.14
C ALA A 74 -3.31 8.62 0.86
N TYR A 75 -4.36 7.91 0.44
CA TYR A 75 -4.70 6.56 0.88
C TYR A 75 -5.03 5.71 -0.33
N SER A 76 -4.23 4.66 -0.56
CA SER A 76 -4.47 3.72 -1.67
C SER A 76 -5.79 3.00 -1.50
N LEU A 77 -6.50 2.79 -2.60
CA LEU A 77 -7.75 2.07 -2.61
C LEU A 77 -7.52 0.58 -2.37
N THR A 78 -8.23 0.04 -1.41
CA THR A 78 -8.31 -1.40 -1.14
C THR A 78 -9.33 -2.06 -2.06
N SER A 79 -10.43 -1.34 -2.34
CA SER A 79 -11.47 -1.80 -3.26
C SER A 79 -10.95 -1.88 -4.70
N SER A 80 -11.60 -2.69 -5.50
CA SER A 80 -11.47 -2.70 -6.95
C SER A 80 -12.70 -2.05 -7.62
N PRO A 81 -12.61 -1.60 -8.89
CA PRO A 81 -13.66 -0.85 -9.55
C PRO A 81 -15.02 -1.57 -9.71
N ASP A 82 -15.03 -2.89 -9.58
CA ASP A 82 -16.21 -3.74 -9.63
C ASP A 82 -16.97 -3.82 -8.31
N GLU A 83 -16.36 -3.38 -7.22
CA GLU A 83 -16.96 -3.47 -5.88
C GLU A 83 -17.96 -2.32 -5.66
N LYS A 84 -19.04 -2.64 -4.94
CA LYS A 84 -20.15 -1.71 -4.68
C LYS A 84 -19.73 -0.51 -3.83
N TYR A 85 -18.75 -0.68 -2.96
CA TYR A 85 -18.28 0.34 -2.03
C TYR A 85 -16.81 0.63 -2.28
N LEU A 86 -16.41 1.86 -2.06
CA LEU A 86 -14.99 2.17 -1.92
C LEU A 86 -14.46 1.61 -0.61
N ALA A 87 -13.19 1.25 -0.59
CA ALA A 87 -12.51 0.90 0.63
C ALA A 87 -11.08 1.45 0.64
N ILE A 88 -10.65 1.93 1.79
CA ILE A 88 -9.26 2.24 2.09
C ILE A 88 -8.83 1.48 3.34
N THR A 89 -7.59 1.03 3.37
CA THR A 89 -7.02 0.38 4.55
C THR A 89 -5.96 1.30 5.16
N VAL A 90 -6.16 1.64 6.41
CA VAL A 90 -5.36 2.62 7.13
C VAL A 90 -4.63 1.93 8.27
N LYS A 91 -3.30 1.96 8.20
CA LYS A 91 -2.43 1.58 9.31
C LYS A 91 -2.12 2.81 10.15
N GLU A 92 -2.29 2.69 11.47
CA GLU A 92 -1.93 3.75 12.40
C GLU A 92 -0.42 4.00 12.38
N GLU A 93 -0.03 5.19 12.00
CA GLU A 93 1.34 5.65 12.18
C GLU A 93 1.56 6.09 13.63
N ARG A 94 2.74 5.81 14.16
CA ARG A 94 3.12 6.21 15.52
C ARG A 94 4.23 7.26 15.49
N TYR A 95 4.14 8.20 16.40
CA TYR A 95 5.28 9.09 16.66
C TYR A 95 6.45 8.30 17.25
N ILE A 96 7.61 8.48 16.66
CA ILE A 96 8.87 7.88 17.17
C ILE A 96 9.85 9.02 17.37
N SER A 97 10.17 9.29 18.64
CA SER A 97 11.11 10.35 19.01
C SER A 97 12.46 10.17 18.30
N GLY A 98 12.97 11.24 17.72
CA GLY A 98 14.23 11.25 16.96
C GLY A 98 14.14 10.65 15.54
N VAL A 99 13.00 10.08 15.16
CA VAL A 99 12.80 9.47 13.83
C VAL A 99 11.77 10.25 13.01
N THR A 100 10.65 10.62 13.64
CA THR A 100 9.61 11.42 12.98
C THR A 100 9.66 12.87 13.50
N PRO A 101 9.51 13.87 12.62
CA PRO A 101 9.56 15.28 13.02
C PRO A 101 8.37 15.68 13.87
N PHE A 102 7.20 15.10 13.59
CA PHE A 102 5.92 15.41 14.25
C PHE A 102 5.06 14.17 14.43
N PRO A 103 4.12 14.18 15.39
CA PRO A 103 3.07 13.16 15.47
C PRO A 103 2.24 13.11 14.17
N PRO A 104 1.79 11.90 13.77
CA PRO A 104 0.94 11.75 12.58
C PRO A 104 -0.42 12.44 12.76
N LEU A 105 -0.96 13.00 11.67
CA LEU A 105 -2.23 13.73 11.70
C LEU A 105 -3.45 12.79 11.56
N LEU A 106 -3.60 12.19 10.37
CA LEU A 106 -4.84 11.53 9.98
C LEU A 106 -4.92 10.06 10.37
N SER A 107 -3.81 9.31 10.24
CA SER A 107 -3.87 7.86 10.45
C SER A 107 -4.37 7.45 11.83
N PRO A 108 -4.06 8.15 12.96
CA PRO A 108 -4.65 7.83 14.27
C PRO A 108 -6.16 8.12 14.34
N ILE A 109 -6.63 9.18 13.68
CA ILE A 109 -8.06 9.50 13.63
C ILE A 109 -8.79 8.43 12.82
N LEU A 110 -8.32 8.15 11.62
CA LEU A 110 -8.95 7.18 10.72
C LEU A 110 -8.92 5.76 11.30
N ALA A 111 -7.82 5.35 11.92
CA ALA A 111 -7.67 3.99 12.43
C ALA A 111 -8.34 3.76 13.81
N ARG A 112 -8.47 4.80 14.65
CA ARG A 112 -8.91 4.61 16.05
C ARG A 112 -10.19 5.32 16.44
N ARG A 113 -10.59 6.33 15.67
CA ARG A 113 -11.73 7.18 16.05
C ARG A 113 -12.86 7.25 15.02
N THR A 114 -12.63 6.66 13.83
CA THR A 114 -13.64 6.60 12.79
C THR A 114 -14.68 5.54 13.13
N ALA A 115 -15.95 5.90 13.00
CA ALA A 115 -17.09 5.03 13.29
C ALA A 115 -18.07 4.99 12.11
N ARG A 116 -18.91 3.95 12.08
CA ARG A 116 -19.99 3.83 11.10
C ARG A 116 -20.92 5.06 11.18
N GLY A 117 -21.36 5.53 10.01
CA GLY A 117 -22.21 6.71 9.86
C GLY A 117 -21.42 8.03 9.79
N GLN A 118 -20.14 8.05 10.11
CA GLN A 118 -19.32 9.25 9.97
C GLN A 118 -19.20 9.64 8.50
N ARG A 119 -19.31 10.95 8.21
CA ARG A 119 -19.13 11.50 6.88
C ARG A 119 -17.76 12.14 6.76
N MET A 120 -17.21 12.08 5.56
CA MET A 120 -15.97 12.77 5.21
C MET A 120 -15.95 13.12 3.73
N VAL A 121 -15.15 14.10 3.36
CA VAL A 121 -14.92 14.49 1.96
C VAL A 121 -13.60 13.88 1.50
N ILE A 122 -13.66 13.22 0.35
CA ILE A 122 -12.49 12.65 -0.33
C ILE A 122 -12.30 13.33 -1.69
N THR A 123 -11.06 13.30 -2.21
CA THR A 123 -10.72 13.74 -3.57
C THR A 123 -9.77 12.74 -4.22
N GLY A 124 -9.64 12.79 -5.52
CA GLY A 124 -8.79 11.89 -6.29
C GLY A 124 -9.70 10.99 -7.08
N PHE A 125 -9.38 10.14 -7.87
CA PHE A 125 -8.65 8.91 -7.88
C PHE A 125 -7.49 9.01 -8.87
N THR A 126 -6.28 8.75 -8.44
CA THR A 126 -5.10 8.88 -9.28
C THR A 126 -3.95 8.01 -8.74
N GLY A 127 -2.89 7.91 -9.50
CA GLY A 127 -1.65 7.24 -9.09
C GLY A 127 -1.01 6.49 -10.25
N PRO A 128 0.32 6.37 -10.26
CA PRO A 128 1.05 5.63 -11.28
C PRO A 128 1.17 4.13 -10.98
N PHE A 129 0.81 3.69 -9.77
CA PHE A 129 0.98 2.31 -9.31
C PHE A 129 -0.18 1.43 -9.77
N THR A 130 -0.40 1.37 -11.08
CA THR A 130 -1.51 0.63 -11.68
C THR A 130 -1.02 -0.44 -12.62
N PHE A 131 -1.78 -1.55 -12.71
CA PHE A 131 -1.60 -2.59 -13.71
C PHE A 131 -2.47 -2.23 -14.93
N ASN A 132 -2.02 -1.22 -15.67
CA ASN A 132 -2.74 -0.68 -16.82
C ASN A 132 -2.69 -1.61 -18.04
N GLU A 133 -3.44 -1.27 -19.08
CA GLU A 133 -3.59 -2.10 -20.28
C GLU A 133 -2.25 -2.40 -20.98
N GLU A 134 -1.34 -1.42 -21.06
CA GLU A 134 -0.04 -1.58 -21.68
C GLU A 134 0.79 -2.64 -20.93
N VAL A 135 0.91 -2.50 -19.60
CA VAL A 135 1.65 -3.46 -18.75
C VAL A 135 1.02 -4.85 -18.79
N ARG A 136 -0.33 -4.95 -18.80
CA ARG A 136 -1.05 -6.22 -18.94
C ARG A 136 -0.73 -6.92 -20.23
N ARG A 137 -0.73 -6.18 -21.34
CA ARG A 137 -0.46 -6.75 -22.67
C ARG A 137 0.95 -7.35 -22.76
N GLU A 138 1.93 -6.71 -22.15
CA GLU A 138 3.35 -7.08 -22.23
C GLU A 138 3.79 -8.10 -21.18
N SER A 139 2.92 -8.45 -20.24
CA SER A 139 3.25 -9.34 -19.13
C SER A 139 2.45 -10.64 -19.18
N GLU A 140 3.08 -11.72 -18.77
CA GLU A 140 2.44 -13.00 -18.46
C GLU A 140 2.46 -13.27 -16.96
N ASN A 141 3.52 -12.81 -16.31
CA ASN A 141 3.73 -12.95 -14.88
C ASN A 141 3.74 -11.58 -14.21
N VAL A 142 3.28 -11.52 -12.98
CA VAL A 142 3.29 -10.32 -12.15
C VAL A 142 3.88 -10.67 -10.79
N LEU A 143 5.02 -10.07 -10.49
CA LEU A 143 5.67 -10.21 -9.20
C LEU A 143 5.32 -9.00 -8.33
N HIS A 144 4.71 -9.26 -7.19
CA HIS A 144 4.43 -8.26 -6.17
C HIS A 144 5.36 -8.47 -4.99
N ILE A 145 6.05 -7.42 -4.54
CA ILE A 145 6.89 -7.44 -3.35
C ILE A 145 6.45 -6.30 -2.45
N CYS A 146 5.81 -6.62 -1.33
CA CYS A 146 5.29 -5.57 -0.46
C CYS A 146 5.61 -5.82 1.02
N ALA A 147 5.53 -4.75 1.83
CA ALA A 147 5.71 -4.81 3.26
C ALA A 147 4.62 -4.01 4.00
N GLY A 148 4.04 -4.62 5.06
CA GLY A 148 3.02 -3.99 5.89
C GLY A 148 1.84 -3.46 5.07
N SER A 149 1.50 -2.17 5.21
CA SER A 149 0.42 -1.53 4.46
C SER A 149 0.65 -1.42 2.95
N GLY A 150 1.87 -1.70 2.45
CA GLY A 150 2.13 -1.79 1.01
C GLY A 150 1.34 -2.86 0.28
N ILE A 151 0.69 -3.76 1.01
CA ILE A 151 -0.27 -4.72 0.45
C ILE A 151 -1.52 -4.04 -0.13
N VAL A 152 -1.90 -2.86 0.33
CA VAL A 152 -3.21 -2.25 0.01
C VAL A 152 -3.42 -2.05 -1.49
N PRO A 153 -2.59 -1.28 -2.23
CA PRO A 153 -2.75 -1.15 -3.69
C PRO A 153 -2.50 -2.47 -4.41
N THR A 154 -1.57 -3.28 -3.91
CA THR A 154 -1.25 -4.59 -4.46
C THR A 154 -2.45 -5.54 -4.41
N TYR A 155 -3.16 -5.59 -3.29
CA TYR A 155 -4.35 -6.42 -3.12
C TYR A 155 -5.48 -6.01 -4.07
N SER A 156 -5.70 -4.71 -4.26
CA SER A 156 -6.66 -4.19 -5.24
C SER A 156 -6.33 -4.65 -6.68
N ILE A 157 -5.06 -4.59 -7.07
CA ILE A 157 -4.58 -5.05 -8.38
C ILE A 157 -4.80 -6.57 -8.55
N ILE A 158 -4.33 -7.36 -7.59
CA ILE A 158 -4.37 -8.83 -7.65
C ILE A 158 -5.81 -9.33 -7.77
N LYS A 159 -6.70 -8.91 -6.86
CA LYS A 159 -8.09 -9.40 -6.85
C LYS A 159 -8.87 -9.02 -8.10
N TYR A 160 -8.63 -7.82 -8.66
CA TYR A 160 -9.28 -7.38 -9.87
C TYR A 160 -8.78 -8.17 -11.09
N ASP A 161 -7.46 -8.30 -11.25
CA ASP A 161 -6.89 -9.00 -12.39
C ASP A 161 -7.24 -10.49 -12.40
N LEU A 162 -7.19 -11.16 -11.26
CA LEU A 162 -7.56 -12.58 -11.14
C LEU A 162 -9.01 -12.85 -11.55
N ARG A 163 -9.93 -11.91 -11.29
CA ARG A 163 -11.37 -12.07 -11.61
C ARG A 163 -11.71 -11.73 -13.04
N TYR A 164 -11.09 -10.71 -13.60
CA TYR A 164 -11.48 -10.15 -14.90
C TYR A 164 -10.58 -10.53 -16.06
N PHE A 165 -9.37 -11.02 -15.77
CA PHE A 165 -8.41 -11.43 -16.79
C PHE A 165 -7.91 -12.84 -16.51
N SER A 166 -7.81 -13.68 -17.53
CA SER A 166 -7.44 -15.10 -17.36
C SER A 166 -5.96 -15.39 -17.63
N LYS A 167 -5.21 -14.41 -18.13
CA LYS A 167 -3.86 -14.63 -18.66
C LYS A 167 -2.77 -14.64 -17.59
N HIS A 168 -2.85 -13.73 -16.60
CA HIS A 168 -1.72 -13.43 -15.73
C HIS A 168 -1.60 -14.39 -14.56
N LYS A 169 -0.34 -14.67 -14.19
CA LYS A 169 0.03 -15.39 -12.96
C LYS A 169 0.65 -14.39 -11.98
N HIS A 170 0.11 -14.31 -10.79
CA HIS A 170 0.57 -13.41 -9.74
C HIS A 170 1.35 -14.18 -8.68
N THR A 171 2.54 -13.68 -8.35
CA THR A 171 3.31 -14.12 -7.20
C THR A 171 3.47 -12.95 -6.24
N LEU A 172 3.13 -13.15 -4.98
CA LEU A 172 3.23 -12.14 -3.93
C LEU A 172 4.27 -12.57 -2.89
N ILE A 173 5.32 -11.76 -2.70
CA ILE A 173 6.21 -11.80 -1.54
C ILE A 173 5.73 -10.71 -0.57
N TYR A 174 5.22 -11.14 0.60
CA TYR A 174 4.64 -10.20 1.56
C TYR A 174 5.38 -10.24 2.89
N SER A 175 6.06 -9.14 3.21
CA SER A 175 6.90 -9.00 4.40
C SER A 175 6.16 -8.29 5.53
N ASN A 176 6.16 -8.89 6.72
CA ASN A 176 5.60 -8.32 7.94
C ASN A 176 6.56 -8.51 9.12
N LYS A 177 6.25 -7.88 10.26
CA LYS A 177 7.03 -8.09 11.49
C LYS A 177 6.66 -9.44 12.10
N ASN A 178 5.39 -9.62 12.43
CA ASN A 178 4.84 -10.81 13.07
C ASN A 178 3.65 -11.31 12.25
N PHE A 179 3.16 -12.49 12.58
CA PHE A 179 1.98 -13.08 11.92
C PHE A 179 0.72 -12.24 12.09
N GLU A 180 0.49 -11.69 13.27
CA GLU A 180 -0.66 -10.84 13.58
C GLU A 180 -0.69 -9.51 12.82
N ASP A 181 0.47 -9.08 12.28
CA ASP A 181 0.59 -7.87 11.44
C ASP A 181 0.17 -8.11 9.98
N ILE A 182 -0.13 -9.35 9.58
CA ILE A 182 -0.49 -9.67 8.20
C ILE A 182 -1.89 -9.15 7.89
N ILE A 183 -1.95 -8.06 7.13
CA ILE A 183 -3.20 -7.48 6.63
C ILE A 183 -3.75 -8.40 5.53
N PHE A 184 -5.06 -8.65 5.51
CA PHE A 184 -5.76 -9.49 4.52
C PHE A 184 -5.35 -10.98 4.51
N TYR A 185 -4.81 -11.53 5.59
CA TYR A 185 -4.35 -12.92 5.60
C TYR A 185 -5.43 -13.91 5.11
N SER A 186 -6.63 -13.83 5.66
CA SER A 186 -7.74 -14.71 5.27
C SER A 186 -8.20 -14.50 3.84
N GLN A 187 -8.20 -13.24 3.39
CA GLN A 187 -8.60 -12.88 2.03
C GLN A 187 -7.57 -13.36 0.99
N LEU A 188 -6.28 -13.22 1.29
CA LEU A 188 -5.19 -13.72 0.43
C LEU A 188 -5.23 -15.24 0.32
N ARG A 189 -5.47 -15.93 1.42
CA ARG A 189 -5.66 -17.39 1.40
C ARG A 189 -6.84 -17.82 0.53
N LYS A 190 -7.99 -17.15 0.65
CA LYS A 190 -9.15 -17.44 -0.19
C LYS A 190 -8.86 -17.24 -1.68
N LEU A 191 -8.15 -16.18 -2.04
CA LEU A 191 -7.73 -15.94 -3.43
C LEU A 191 -6.79 -17.05 -3.92
N GLU A 192 -5.86 -17.52 -3.10
CA GLU A 192 -4.95 -18.61 -3.45
C GLU A 192 -5.69 -19.94 -3.62
N GLU A 193 -6.72 -20.20 -2.80
CA GLU A 193 -7.60 -21.39 -2.91
C GLU A 193 -8.51 -21.29 -4.15
N GLU A 194 -8.99 -20.10 -4.51
CA GLU A 194 -9.85 -19.86 -5.68
C GLU A 194 -9.06 -19.90 -7.01
N PHE A 195 -7.80 -19.44 -6.99
CA PHE A 195 -6.94 -19.34 -8.18
C PHE A 195 -5.58 -20.05 -8.01
N PRO A 196 -5.55 -21.36 -7.69
CA PRO A 196 -4.32 -22.07 -7.26
C PRO A 196 -3.21 -22.10 -8.32
N GLU A 197 -3.59 -22.05 -9.62
CA GLU A 197 -2.63 -22.05 -10.73
C GLU A 197 -2.15 -20.65 -11.11
N ARG A 198 -2.82 -19.60 -10.60
CA ARG A 198 -2.59 -18.22 -11.01
C ARG A 198 -2.16 -17.29 -9.89
N PHE A 199 -2.34 -17.68 -8.63
CA PHE A 199 -1.93 -16.86 -7.48
C PHE A 199 -1.16 -17.69 -6.46
N LYS A 200 -0.02 -17.14 -6.04
CA LYS A 200 0.80 -17.70 -4.95
C LYS A 200 1.22 -16.58 -4.01
N VAL A 201 1.17 -16.85 -2.71
CA VAL A 201 1.68 -15.94 -1.70
C VAL A 201 2.75 -16.59 -0.82
N ILE A 202 3.85 -15.84 -0.61
CA ILE A 202 4.93 -16.20 0.30
C ILE A 202 5.07 -15.08 1.31
N HIS A 203 4.90 -15.41 2.58
CA HIS A 203 5.07 -14.47 3.68
C HIS A 203 6.51 -14.53 4.21
N THR A 204 7.08 -13.36 4.54
CA THR A 204 8.31 -13.29 5.31
C THR A 204 8.04 -12.55 6.62
N LEU A 205 8.48 -13.13 7.75
CA LEU A 205 8.25 -12.61 9.10
C LEU A 205 9.60 -12.24 9.73
N THR A 206 9.77 -10.94 10.04
CA THR A 206 11.07 -10.39 10.42
C THR A 206 11.34 -10.37 11.92
N ARG A 207 10.28 -10.53 12.74
CA ARG A 207 10.34 -10.43 14.20
C ARG A 207 9.56 -11.53 14.93
N GLU A 208 9.09 -12.53 14.18
CA GLU A 208 8.40 -13.67 14.81
C GLU A 208 9.35 -14.43 15.74
N ASP A 209 8.83 -14.89 16.86
CA ASP A 209 9.64 -15.56 17.86
C ASP A 209 10.08 -16.98 17.44
N GLY A 210 10.90 -17.62 18.27
CA GLY A 210 11.45 -18.96 17.99
C GLY A 210 10.45 -20.09 17.97
N ASN A 211 9.23 -19.89 18.52
CA ASN A 211 8.19 -20.92 18.63
C ASN A 211 7.25 -20.95 17.42
N PHE A 212 7.35 -19.96 16.54
CA PHE A 212 6.52 -19.90 15.33
C PHE A 212 6.88 -21.01 14.34
N SER A 213 5.88 -21.73 13.84
CA SER A 213 6.07 -22.82 12.88
C SER A 213 6.21 -22.26 11.46
N PHE A 214 7.42 -22.20 10.98
CA PHE A 214 7.71 -21.80 9.59
C PHE A 214 7.52 -22.99 8.63
N ASN A 215 7.05 -22.71 7.42
CA ASN A 215 6.85 -23.68 6.36
C ASN A 215 7.23 -23.05 5.00
N GLY A 216 7.00 -23.79 3.89
CA GLY A 216 7.37 -23.30 2.55
C GLY A 216 6.72 -21.97 2.14
N LYS A 217 5.57 -21.60 2.71
CA LYS A 217 4.85 -20.35 2.46
C LYS A 217 5.13 -19.26 3.51
N MET A 218 5.63 -19.65 4.68
CA MET A 218 6.01 -18.75 5.78
C MET A 218 7.51 -18.88 6.01
N LYS A 219 8.28 -17.85 5.67
CA LYS A 219 9.74 -17.82 5.78
C LYS A 219 10.16 -16.84 6.87
N ARG A 220 11.22 -17.17 7.59
CA ARG A 220 11.82 -16.28 8.58
C ARG A 220 12.72 -15.24 7.90
N GLY A 221 12.66 -14.00 8.36
CA GLY A 221 13.60 -12.96 7.97
C GLY A 221 13.03 -11.97 6.97
N ARG A 222 13.91 -11.22 6.33
CA ARG A 222 13.57 -10.20 5.34
C ARG A 222 13.47 -10.80 3.95
N VAL A 223 12.86 -10.07 3.04
CA VAL A 223 12.96 -10.36 1.60
C VAL A 223 14.44 -10.36 1.21
N SER A 224 14.87 -11.36 0.47
CA SER A 224 16.23 -11.48 -0.02
C SER A 224 16.26 -11.66 -1.55
N GLN A 225 17.43 -11.47 -2.13
CA GLN A 225 17.65 -11.64 -3.57
C GLN A 225 17.41 -13.09 -3.99
N GLU A 226 17.84 -14.06 -3.16
CA GLU A 226 17.65 -15.49 -3.40
C GLU A 226 16.16 -15.84 -3.46
N LEU A 227 15.36 -15.29 -2.52
CA LEU A 227 13.92 -15.51 -2.51
C LEU A 227 13.25 -14.94 -3.77
N ILE A 228 13.65 -13.74 -4.20
CA ILE A 228 13.12 -13.13 -5.43
C ILE A 228 13.47 -14.00 -6.64
N SER A 229 14.70 -14.46 -6.74
CA SER A 229 15.18 -15.34 -7.83
C SER A 229 14.46 -16.70 -7.84
N GLU A 230 14.19 -17.27 -6.65
CA GLU A 230 13.48 -18.55 -6.50
C GLU A 230 12.05 -18.48 -7.09
N VAL A 231 11.35 -17.37 -6.89
CA VAL A 231 9.92 -17.26 -7.22
C VAL A 231 9.63 -16.59 -8.56
N ALA A 232 10.60 -15.92 -9.13
CA ALA A 232 10.48 -15.22 -10.42
C ALA A 232 11.67 -15.55 -11.33
N PRO A 233 11.69 -16.72 -11.96
CA PRO A 233 12.83 -17.19 -12.76
C PRO A 233 13.01 -16.44 -14.09
N ASP A 234 11.96 -15.76 -14.59
CA ASP A 234 12.00 -14.99 -15.82
C ASP A 234 11.42 -13.59 -15.65
N PHE A 235 12.28 -12.58 -15.78
CA PHE A 235 11.90 -11.18 -15.74
C PHE A 235 11.57 -10.57 -17.11
N LYS A 236 11.75 -11.29 -18.22
CA LYS A 236 11.46 -10.75 -19.56
C LYS A 236 9.95 -10.54 -19.77
N SER A 237 9.14 -11.47 -19.27
CA SER A 237 7.67 -11.43 -19.34
C SER A 237 7.01 -11.06 -18.00
N THR A 238 7.79 -10.56 -17.02
CA THR A 238 7.31 -10.27 -15.67
C THR A 238 7.22 -8.76 -15.43
N ALA A 239 6.03 -8.26 -15.06
CA ALA A 239 5.89 -6.95 -14.45
C ALA A 239 6.17 -7.03 -12.95
N VAL A 240 6.87 -6.04 -12.40
CA VAL A 240 7.26 -6.03 -10.98
C VAL A 240 6.65 -4.83 -10.28
N PHE A 241 5.96 -5.09 -9.17
CA PHE A 241 5.33 -4.08 -8.30
C PHE A 241 5.96 -4.15 -6.91
N VAL A 242 6.55 -3.04 -6.47
CA VAL A 242 7.19 -2.95 -5.14
C VAL A 242 6.50 -1.86 -4.34
N CYS A 243 5.94 -2.22 -3.17
CA CYS A 243 5.28 -1.26 -2.30
C CYS A 243 5.61 -1.49 -0.82
N GLY A 244 6.08 -0.46 -0.13
CA GLY A 244 6.42 -0.57 1.29
C GLY A 244 7.18 0.62 1.84
N PRO A 245 7.73 0.50 3.07
CA PRO A 245 8.39 1.60 3.74
C PRO A 245 9.72 2.00 3.08
N ASP A 246 9.91 3.31 2.96
CA ASP A 246 11.18 3.93 2.56
C ASP A 246 11.60 4.98 3.60
N HIS A 247 12.80 5.54 3.45
CA HIS A 247 13.25 6.65 4.27
C HIS A 247 12.47 7.92 3.93
N THR A 248 11.95 8.56 4.98
CA THR A 248 11.31 9.87 4.84
C THR A 248 12.32 10.95 4.43
N VAL A 249 11.81 12.06 3.89
CA VAL A 249 12.63 13.24 3.60
C VAL A 249 13.35 13.73 4.86
N HIS A 250 12.68 13.69 6.02
CA HIS A 250 13.25 14.08 7.29
C HIS A 250 14.44 13.19 7.69
N GLN A 251 14.29 11.86 7.63
CA GLN A 251 15.38 10.92 7.94
C GLN A 251 16.60 11.15 7.05
N ARG A 252 16.39 11.31 5.74
CA ARG A 252 17.49 11.57 4.78
C ARG A 252 18.21 12.89 5.09
N LYS A 253 17.44 13.96 5.43
CA LYS A 253 18.00 15.25 5.81
C LYS A 253 18.80 15.15 7.11
N THR A 254 18.23 14.55 8.14
CA THR A 254 18.87 14.40 9.45
C THR A 254 20.16 13.56 9.37
N ALA A 255 20.14 12.46 8.62
CA ALA A 255 21.33 11.64 8.41
C ALA A 255 22.45 12.43 7.71
N LYS A 256 22.10 13.21 6.67
CA LYS A 256 23.05 14.08 5.97
C LYS A 256 23.64 15.14 6.90
N GLU A 257 22.82 15.78 7.74
CA GLU A 257 23.25 16.79 8.71
C GLU A 257 24.20 16.22 9.78
N LYS A 258 23.97 14.96 10.17
CA LYS A 258 24.80 14.26 11.15
C LYS A 258 26.01 13.55 10.56
N GLY A 259 26.13 13.47 9.23
CA GLY A 259 27.16 12.67 8.56
C GLY A 259 26.98 11.16 8.78
N GLU A 260 25.75 10.71 9.05
CA GLU A 260 25.43 9.30 9.26
C GLU A 260 24.97 8.63 7.95
N GLU A 261 25.35 7.38 7.75
CA GLU A 261 24.87 6.55 6.66
C GLU A 261 23.57 5.83 7.07
N LEU A 262 22.53 5.98 6.27
CA LEU A 262 21.26 5.27 6.51
C LEU A 262 21.39 3.80 6.12
N LYS A 263 20.98 2.90 7.00
CA LYS A 263 20.82 1.48 6.64
C LYS A 263 19.77 1.35 5.54
N PRO A 264 19.95 0.43 4.56
CA PRO A 264 18.99 0.29 3.48
C PRO A 264 17.54 0.11 3.99
N SER A 265 16.61 0.87 3.40
CA SER A 265 15.17 0.70 3.65
C SER A 265 14.66 -0.58 2.99
N PHE A 266 13.41 -0.96 3.25
CA PHE A 266 12.77 -2.05 2.51
C PHE A 266 12.77 -1.78 1.01
N MET A 267 12.30 -0.60 0.59
CA MET A 267 12.28 -0.19 -0.83
C MET A 267 13.67 -0.18 -1.43
N GLY A 268 14.65 0.42 -0.74
CA GLY A 268 16.04 0.46 -1.20
C GLY A 268 16.62 -0.93 -1.42
N SER A 269 16.48 -1.83 -0.44
CA SER A 269 16.99 -3.20 -0.54
C SER A 269 16.35 -3.97 -1.70
N VAL A 270 15.03 -3.96 -1.80
CA VAL A 270 14.30 -4.71 -2.84
C VAL A 270 14.64 -4.20 -4.24
N VAL A 271 14.71 -2.88 -4.43
CA VAL A 271 15.07 -2.29 -5.73
C VAL A 271 16.50 -2.66 -6.11
N THR A 272 17.44 -2.62 -5.17
CA THR A 272 18.83 -3.06 -5.41
C THR A 272 18.87 -4.53 -5.85
N TYR A 273 18.20 -5.43 -5.14
CA TYR A 273 18.14 -6.85 -5.52
C TYR A 273 17.56 -7.07 -6.92
N LEU A 274 16.50 -6.36 -7.28
CA LEU A 274 15.90 -6.44 -8.61
C LEU A 274 16.86 -5.94 -9.70
N GLU A 275 17.58 -4.84 -9.46
CA GLU A 275 18.60 -4.33 -10.39
C GLU A 275 19.76 -5.31 -10.57
N GLU A 276 20.23 -5.93 -9.47
CA GLU A 276 21.28 -6.96 -9.50
C GLU A 276 20.82 -8.25 -10.23
N LEU A 277 19.53 -8.58 -10.17
CA LEU A 277 18.91 -9.67 -10.93
C LEU A 277 18.65 -9.30 -12.40
N GLY A 278 19.01 -8.08 -12.83
CA GLY A 278 18.88 -7.63 -14.20
C GLY A 278 17.46 -7.20 -14.61
N VAL A 279 16.58 -6.89 -13.65
CA VAL A 279 15.24 -6.41 -13.96
C VAL A 279 15.31 -5.00 -14.52
N PRO A 280 14.76 -4.73 -15.72
CA PRO A 280 14.77 -3.39 -16.31
C PRO A 280 13.97 -2.39 -15.45
N LYS A 281 14.52 -1.20 -15.23
CA LYS A 281 13.89 -0.16 -14.38
C LYS A 281 12.49 0.22 -14.82
N ASN A 282 12.20 0.22 -16.10
CA ASN A 282 10.88 0.52 -16.66
C ASN A 282 9.84 -0.57 -16.38
N LYS A 283 10.25 -1.77 -15.99
CA LYS A 283 9.37 -2.86 -15.54
C LYS A 283 9.07 -2.84 -14.04
N ILE A 284 9.77 -2.01 -13.28
CA ILE A 284 9.59 -1.90 -11.82
C ILE A 284 8.66 -0.71 -11.53
N LYS A 285 7.43 -1.01 -11.15
CA LYS A 285 6.50 -0.04 -10.58
C LYS A 285 6.71 0.02 -9.07
N ARG A 286 6.83 1.22 -8.50
CA ARG A 286 7.12 1.38 -7.08
C ARG A 286 6.27 2.47 -6.44
N GLU A 287 5.82 2.21 -5.22
CA GLU A 287 5.13 3.16 -4.36
C GLU A 287 5.68 3.03 -2.93
N SER A 288 5.99 4.14 -2.28
CA SER A 288 6.52 4.14 -0.93
C SER A 288 5.57 4.84 0.03
N TYR A 289 5.46 4.31 1.23
CA TYR A 289 4.79 4.93 2.37
C TYR A 289 5.85 5.33 3.40
N GLY A 290 5.80 6.61 3.81
CA GLY A 290 6.71 7.20 4.79
C GLY A 290 7.06 8.65 4.50
#